data_7e2705ea5b8554b08f966974205444ac
#
_entry.id   7e2705ea5b8554b08f966974205444ac
#
_cell.length_a   1.000
_cell.length_b   1.000
_cell.length_c   1.000
_cell.angle_alpha   90.00
_cell.angle_beta   90.00
_cell.angle_gamma   90.00
#
_symmetry.space_group_name_H-M   'P 1'
#
loop_
_entity.id
_entity.type
_entity.pdbx_description
1 polymer ?
#
loop_
_entity_poly.entity_id
_entity_poly.type
_entity_poly.pdbx_seq_one_letter_code
_entity_poly.pdbx_strand_id
1 'polypeptide(L)'
;MLNRFQAIAVAAFAIASAQSAAADDQIHILGWLEHANVTSVDIRLDAKLDTGAKTSAIHAEILSRDALSNEEASELRRENDDDEEIIEEADASDEDSSPRIVVFRISNEDGEDRILEREVIRTVKIKKRGGGVESRPVVEMELCIAGIEVEGEVSLADRTTFNYPLLIGRDMLEEGNIAVNPDSDYTAPSKC
;
A
#
# COMPACT_ATOMS: atom_id res chain seq x y z
N MET A 1 -36.82 69.06 27.74
CA MET A 1 -36.86 68.49 26.38
C MET A 1 -35.84 67.37 26.34
N LEU A 2 -36.29 66.12 26.45
CA LEU A 2 -35.45 64.92 26.52
C LEU A 2 -35.36 64.30 25.13
N ASN A 3 -34.15 64.25 24.58
CA ASN A 3 -33.90 63.62 23.29
C ASN A 3 -33.44 62.17 23.54
N ARG A 4 -34.26 61.19 23.19
CA ARG A 4 -33.97 59.76 23.28
C ARG A 4 -33.34 59.32 21.96
N PHE A 5 -32.03 59.03 21.95
CA PHE A 5 -31.38 58.32 20.87
C PHE A 5 -31.59 56.80 21.07
N GLN A 6 -32.31 56.16 20.14
CA GLN A 6 -32.39 54.72 20.02
C GLN A 6 -31.23 54.23 19.23
N ALA A 7 -30.37 53.39 19.88
CA ALA A 7 -29.30 52.67 19.19
C ALA A 7 -29.90 51.38 18.58
N ILE A 8 -29.81 51.28 17.24
CA ILE A 8 -30.16 50.07 16.52
C ILE A 8 -28.92 49.17 16.49
N ALA A 9 -28.98 48.05 17.19
CA ALA A 9 -27.94 47.02 17.10
C ALA A 9 -28.19 46.15 15.86
N VAL A 10 -27.28 46.21 14.89
CA VAL A 10 -27.25 45.34 13.73
C VAL A 10 -26.51 44.08 14.10
N ALA A 11 -27.21 42.98 14.28
CA ALA A 11 -26.62 41.66 14.48
C ALA A 11 -26.15 41.13 13.12
N ALA A 12 -24.83 41.09 12.91
CA ALA A 12 -24.24 40.42 11.75
C ALA A 12 -24.25 38.89 11.97
N PHE A 13 -25.10 38.21 11.23
CA PHE A 13 -25.13 36.75 11.19
C PHE A 13 -24.02 36.25 10.27
N ALA A 14 -22.93 35.74 10.81
CA ALA A 14 -21.87 35.09 10.04
C ALA A 14 -22.37 33.70 9.62
N ILE A 15 -22.68 33.54 8.33
CA ILE A 15 -22.95 32.24 7.71
C ILE A 15 -21.60 31.56 7.50
N ALA A 16 -21.24 30.61 8.36
CA ALA A 16 -20.12 29.70 8.13
C ALA A 16 -20.53 28.74 7.01
N SER A 17 -20.06 28.97 5.80
CA SER A 17 -20.15 28.00 4.71
C SER A 17 -19.24 26.82 5.03
N ALA A 18 -19.80 25.69 5.44
CA ALA A 18 -19.09 24.41 5.46
C ALA A 18 -18.83 24.03 4.00
N GLN A 19 -17.57 24.20 3.55
CA GLN A 19 -17.10 23.58 2.33
C GLN A 19 -16.95 22.10 2.61
N SER A 20 -17.92 21.29 2.15
CA SER A 20 -17.70 19.86 2.00
C SER A 20 -16.59 19.69 0.96
N ALA A 21 -15.47 19.10 1.36
CA ALA A 21 -14.49 18.58 0.40
C ALA A 21 -15.24 17.56 -0.45
N ALA A 22 -15.52 17.89 -1.71
CA ALA A 22 -15.94 16.90 -2.68
C ALA A 22 -14.75 15.92 -2.82
N ALA A 23 -14.99 14.64 -2.62
CA ALA A 23 -14.03 13.62 -3.04
C ALA A 23 -13.75 13.85 -4.52
N ASP A 24 -12.48 13.89 -4.89
CA ASP A 24 -12.09 14.02 -6.30
C ASP A 24 -12.46 12.71 -7.00
N ASP A 25 -13.60 12.71 -7.68
CA ASP A 25 -14.13 11.56 -8.42
C ASP A 25 -13.49 11.48 -9.83
N GLN A 26 -12.34 12.15 -10.01
CA GLN A 26 -11.63 12.17 -11.28
C GLN A 26 -10.84 10.88 -11.47
N ILE A 27 -11.01 10.21 -12.62
CA ILE A 27 -10.19 9.07 -13.02
C ILE A 27 -8.82 9.57 -13.47
N HIS A 28 -7.77 9.05 -12.85
CA HIS A 28 -6.38 9.31 -13.21
C HIS A 28 -5.88 8.25 -14.18
N ILE A 29 -5.46 8.66 -15.38
CA ILE A 29 -4.89 7.73 -16.37
C ILE A 29 -3.38 7.78 -16.25
N LEU A 30 -2.77 6.71 -15.76
CA LEU A 30 -1.33 6.55 -15.58
C LEU A 30 -0.75 5.50 -16.53
N GLY A 31 0.56 5.50 -16.70
CA GLY A 31 1.28 4.45 -17.42
C GLY A 31 1.25 3.10 -16.67
N TRP A 32 1.65 2.04 -17.36
CA TRP A 32 1.79 0.72 -16.73
C TRP A 32 2.99 0.63 -15.77
N LEU A 33 3.91 1.59 -15.87
CA LEU A 33 5.08 1.76 -15.02
C LEU A 33 5.17 3.22 -14.58
N GLU A 34 5.25 3.45 -13.27
CA GLU A 34 5.31 4.79 -12.67
C GLU A 34 6.27 4.82 -11.48
N HIS A 35 6.65 6.02 -11.08
CA HIS A 35 7.33 6.20 -9.80
C HIS A 35 6.31 6.22 -8.67
N ALA A 36 6.61 5.48 -7.61
CA ALA A 36 5.87 5.54 -6.36
C ALA A 36 6.81 5.86 -5.19
N ASN A 37 6.35 6.67 -4.27
CA ASN A 37 7.07 7.00 -3.04
C ASN A 37 6.43 6.30 -1.85
N VAL A 38 7.22 5.61 -1.02
CA VAL A 38 6.77 5.12 0.29
C VAL A 38 6.80 6.31 1.25
N THR A 39 5.63 6.88 1.51
CA THR A 39 5.45 8.19 2.15
C THR A 39 6.10 8.26 3.53
N SER A 40 5.96 7.20 4.33
CA SER A 40 6.46 7.18 5.73
C SER A 40 7.99 7.26 5.87
N VAL A 41 8.75 6.94 4.81
CA VAL A 41 10.23 6.89 4.85
C VAL A 41 10.89 7.62 3.69
N ASP A 42 10.10 8.26 2.84
CA ASP A 42 10.53 9.05 1.70
C ASP A 42 11.56 8.32 0.82
N ILE A 43 11.14 7.16 0.29
CA ILE A 43 11.94 6.41 -0.69
C ILE A 43 11.12 6.18 -1.95
N ARG A 44 11.71 6.55 -3.09
CA ARG A 44 11.11 6.37 -4.41
C ARG A 44 11.48 5.01 -5.00
N LEU A 45 10.49 4.32 -5.52
CA LEU A 45 10.61 3.02 -6.18
C LEU A 45 9.95 3.06 -7.55
N ASP A 46 10.45 2.24 -8.47
CA ASP A 46 9.73 1.94 -9.70
C ASP A 46 8.62 0.94 -9.43
N ALA A 47 7.42 1.31 -9.81
CA ALA A 47 6.19 0.58 -9.52
C ALA A 47 5.50 0.12 -10.80
N LYS A 48 5.31 -1.19 -10.96
CA LYS A 48 4.47 -1.75 -12.01
C LYS A 48 3.00 -1.68 -11.58
N LEU A 49 2.16 -0.99 -12.35
CA LEU A 49 0.72 -0.95 -12.15
C LEU A 49 0.09 -2.17 -12.82
N ASP A 50 -0.39 -3.13 -12.03
CA ASP A 50 -0.79 -4.46 -12.50
C ASP A 50 -2.29 -4.72 -12.29
N THR A 51 -3.08 -4.53 -13.33
CA THR A 51 -4.52 -4.79 -13.32
C THR A 51 -4.87 -6.28 -13.22
N GLY A 52 -3.89 -7.17 -13.39
CA GLY A 52 -4.06 -8.62 -13.22
C GLY A 52 -3.95 -9.08 -11.77
N ALA A 53 -3.14 -8.37 -10.95
CA ALA A 53 -2.98 -8.67 -9.54
C ALA A 53 -4.11 -8.06 -8.70
N LYS A 54 -4.60 -8.77 -7.68
CA LYS A 54 -5.59 -8.20 -6.75
C LYS A 54 -4.90 -7.25 -5.77
N THR A 55 -3.84 -7.71 -5.10
CA THR A 55 -3.14 -6.99 -4.03
C THR A 55 -1.76 -6.53 -4.48
N SER A 56 -1.18 -5.58 -3.75
CA SER A 56 0.15 -5.05 -4.01
C SER A 56 1.26 -5.89 -3.37
N ALA A 57 2.47 -5.75 -3.90
CA ALA A 57 3.65 -6.44 -3.38
C ALA A 57 4.90 -5.58 -3.51
N ILE A 58 5.74 -5.56 -2.48
CA ILE A 58 7.00 -4.82 -2.46
C ILE A 58 8.17 -5.77 -2.22
N HIS A 59 9.31 -5.50 -2.88
CA HIS A 59 10.55 -6.17 -2.55
C HIS A 59 11.02 -5.76 -1.16
N ALA A 60 11.14 -6.74 -0.26
CA ALA A 60 11.55 -6.52 1.11
C ALA A 60 12.47 -7.63 1.61
N GLU A 61 13.57 -7.23 2.23
CA GLU A 61 14.42 -8.12 3.01
C GLU A 61 13.91 -8.15 4.45
N ILE A 62 13.39 -9.28 4.89
CA ILE A 62 12.90 -9.43 6.26
C ILE A 62 14.09 -9.55 7.22
N LEU A 63 14.21 -8.62 8.15
CA LEU A 63 15.30 -8.56 9.14
C LEU A 63 14.93 -9.24 10.45
N SER A 64 13.66 -9.12 10.89
CA SER A 64 13.14 -9.76 12.09
C SER A 64 11.65 -10.07 11.94
N ARG A 65 11.20 -11.17 12.57
CA ARG A 65 9.80 -11.58 12.64
C ARG A 65 9.52 -12.04 14.06
N ASP A 66 8.76 -11.29 14.81
CA ASP A 66 8.49 -11.64 16.21
C ASP A 66 7.46 -12.76 16.37
N ALA A 67 6.80 -13.20 15.32
CA ALA A 67 5.80 -14.25 15.43
C ALA A 67 5.39 -14.94 14.11
N LEU A 68 6.31 -15.48 13.35
CA LEU A 68 5.96 -16.60 12.48
C LEU A 68 6.58 -17.83 13.12
N SER A 69 5.78 -18.60 13.86
CA SER A 69 6.25 -19.83 14.48
C SER A 69 6.77 -20.77 13.40
N ASN A 70 7.95 -21.38 13.66
CA ASN A 70 8.59 -22.34 12.76
C ASN A 70 7.74 -23.61 12.50
N GLU A 71 6.63 -23.79 13.20
CA GLU A 71 5.72 -24.93 13.05
C GLU A 71 4.83 -24.82 11.81
N GLU A 72 4.30 -23.64 11.48
CA GLU A 72 3.47 -23.45 10.27
C GLU A 72 4.28 -23.57 8.97
N ALA A 73 5.57 -23.22 9.01
CA ALA A 73 6.44 -23.35 7.83
C ALA A 73 6.80 -24.81 7.49
N SER A 74 6.65 -25.75 8.42
CA SER A 74 7.07 -27.15 8.23
C SER A 74 5.97 -28.05 7.67
N GLU A 75 4.70 -27.76 7.87
CA GLU A 75 3.59 -28.58 7.39
C GLU A 75 3.32 -28.44 5.89
N LEU A 76 3.69 -27.31 5.29
CA LEU A 76 3.37 -26.96 3.91
C LEU A 76 4.36 -27.43 2.84
N ARG A 77 5.38 -28.23 3.22
CA ARG A 77 6.38 -28.76 2.28
C ARG A 77 5.89 -29.93 1.41
N ARG A 78 4.63 -30.32 1.46
CA ARG A 78 4.20 -31.64 0.95
C ARG A 78 3.26 -31.70 -0.22
N GLU A 79 2.85 -30.61 -0.87
CA GLU A 79 2.02 -30.75 -2.07
C GLU A 79 2.55 -29.94 -3.25
N ASN A 80 2.75 -30.67 -4.36
CA ASN A 80 3.26 -30.21 -5.64
C ASN A 80 2.11 -29.65 -6.49
N ASP A 81 2.30 -28.60 -7.20
CA ASP A 81 2.19 -28.36 -8.64
C ASP A 81 1.91 -26.89 -9.01
N ASP A 82 2.52 -26.53 -10.08
CA ASP A 82 2.47 -25.43 -11.02
C ASP A 82 1.27 -24.47 -10.94
N ASP A 83 1.49 -23.32 -10.35
CA ASP A 83 0.95 -21.98 -10.63
C ASP A 83 1.04 -21.12 -9.35
N GLU A 84 1.35 -19.83 -9.50
CA GLU A 84 1.39 -18.89 -8.36
C GLU A 84 -0.06 -18.54 -7.98
N GLU A 85 -0.70 -19.40 -7.18
CA GLU A 85 -2.05 -19.23 -6.67
C GLU A 85 -2.03 -18.93 -5.17
N ILE A 86 -2.83 -17.97 -4.74
CA ILE A 86 -3.06 -17.73 -3.30
C ILE A 86 -3.91 -18.87 -2.78
N ILE A 87 -3.33 -19.73 -1.92
CA ILE A 87 -3.98 -20.94 -1.42
C ILE A 87 -4.75 -20.71 -0.12
N GLU A 88 -4.29 -19.80 0.71
CA GLU A 88 -4.95 -19.44 1.96
C GLU A 88 -4.59 -18.01 2.39
N GLU A 89 -5.58 -17.30 2.89
CA GLU A 89 -5.40 -16.10 3.69
C GLU A 89 -5.58 -16.49 5.16
N ALA A 90 -4.50 -16.46 5.94
CA ALA A 90 -4.59 -16.67 7.37
C ALA A 90 -4.73 -15.31 8.06
N ASP A 91 -5.84 -15.11 8.76
CA ASP A 91 -6.02 -13.94 9.61
C ASP A 91 -4.97 -13.90 10.73
N ALA A 92 -4.47 -12.70 11.01
CA ALA A 92 -3.51 -12.47 12.10
C ALA A 92 -4.15 -12.62 13.51
N SER A 93 -5.43 -12.98 13.58
CA SER A 93 -6.25 -12.98 14.80
C SER A 93 -6.14 -14.25 15.65
N ASP A 94 -5.05 -15.03 15.56
CA ASP A 94 -4.84 -16.14 16.48
C ASP A 94 -4.52 -15.63 17.90
N GLU A 95 -5.32 -16.04 18.83
CA GLU A 95 -5.50 -15.90 20.28
C GLU A 95 -4.43 -15.24 21.17
N ASP A 96 -3.27 -14.85 20.67
CA ASP A 96 -2.31 -14.01 21.39
C ASP A 96 -2.55 -12.54 20.98
N SER A 97 -3.11 -11.76 21.88
CA SER A 97 -3.51 -10.36 21.66
C SER A 97 -2.34 -9.37 21.48
N SER A 98 -1.14 -9.86 21.26
CA SER A 98 0.03 -9.02 20.95
C SER A 98 0.13 -8.79 19.44
N PRO A 99 0.29 -7.54 18.96
CA PRO A 99 0.49 -7.28 17.55
C PRO A 99 1.76 -7.97 17.04
N ARG A 100 1.66 -8.68 15.93
CA ARG A 100 2.83 -9.30 15.28
C ARG A 100 3.57 -8.25 14.49
N ILE A 101 4.80 -7.97 14.86
CA ILE A 101 5.63 -6.94 14.22
C ILE A 101 6.62 -7.57 13.25
N VAL A 102 6.77 -6.99 12.08
CA VAL A 102 7.81 -7.32 11.12
C VAL A 102 8.74 -6.13 10.92
N VAL A 103 10.06 -6.38 10.99
CA VAL A 103 11.09 -5.40 10.63
C VAL A 103 11.70 -5.82 9.30
N PHE A 104 11.70 -4.93 8.34
CA PHE A 104 12.17 -5.21 6.99
C PHE A 104 12.88 -4.02 6.35
N ARG A 105 13.74 -4.33 5.38
CA ARG A 105 14.45 -3.33 4.57
C ARG A 105 13.85 -3.29 3.18
N ILE A 106 13.66 -2.08 2.66
CA ILE A 106 13.39 -1.81 1.26
C ILE A 106 14.56 -1.01 0.67
N SER A 107 14.84 -1.22 -0.61
CA SER A 107 15.94 -0.55 -1.32
C SER A 107 15.46 -0.09 -2.68
N ASN A 108 15.98 1.05 -3.14
CA ASN A 108 15.75 1.52 -4.50
C ASN A 108 16.94 1.21 -5.42
N GLU A 109 16.81 1.52 -6.71
CA GLU A 109 17.85 1.29 -7.71
C GLU A 109 19.08 2.21 -7.52
N ASP A 110 18.92 3.34 -6.86
CA ASP A 110 19.99 4.29 -6.53
C ASP A 110 20.84 3.81 -5.34
N GLY A 111 20.48 2.69 -4.70
CA GLY A 111 21.17 2.10 -3.56
C GLY A 111 20.80 2.76 -2.22
N GLU A 112 19.69 3.49 -2.16
CA GLU A 112 19.16 3.98 -0.90
C GLU A 112 18.36 2.87 -0.21
N ASP A 113 18.58 2.73 1.09
CA ASP A 113 17.90 1.77 1.94
C ASP A 113 17.03 2.46 2.97
N ARG A 114 15.90 1.84 3.31
CA ARG A 114 15.08 2.22 4.47
C ARG A 114 14.66 0.98 5.24
N ILE A 115 14.68 1.10 6.55
CA ILE A 115 14.19 0.05 7.47
C ILE A 115 12.87 0.51 8.02
N LEU A 116 11.87 -0.36 7.92
CA LEU A 116 10.53 -0.14 8.42
C LEU A 116 10.18 -1.21 9.45
N GLU A 117 9.35 -0.79 10.40
CA GLU A 117 8.68 -1.66 11.36
C GLU A 117 7.18 -1.50 11.16
N ARG A 118 6.47 -2.62 10.95
CA ARG A 118 5.02 -2.62 10.69
C ARG A 118 4.35 -3.80 11.37
N GLU A 119 3.09 -3.61 11.73
CA GLU A 119 2.21 -4.68 12.16
C GLU A 119 1.84 -5.57 10.97
N VAL A 120 1.88 -6.88 11.17
CA VAL A 120 1.43 -7.86 10.18
C VAL A 120 -0.08 -8.03 10.35
N ILE A 121 -0.84 -7.51 9.39
CA ILE A 121 -2.30 -7.62 9.41
C ILE A 121 -2.79 -9.01 9.01
N ARG A 122 -2.06 -9.70 8.15
CA ARG A 122 -2.31 -11.10 7.76
C ARG A 122 -1.08 -11.71 7.09
N THR A 123 -1.14 -13.01 6.83
CA THR A 123 -0.11 -13.72 6.07
C THR A 123 -0.75 -14.39 4.87
N VAL A 124 -0.17 -14.24 3.68
CA VAL A 124 -0.60 -14.94 2.47
C VAL A 124 0.37 -16.08 2.15
N LYS A 125 -0.19 -17.20 1.69
CA LYS A 125 0.55 -18.37 1.25
C LYS A 125 0.47 -18.47 -0.27
N ILE A 126 1.61 -18.48 -0.93
CA ILE A 126 1.70 -18.45 -2.39
C ILE A 126 2.44 -19.68 -2.88
N LYS A 127 1.86 -20.43 -3.82
CA LYS A 127 2.56 -21.51 -4.52
C LYS A 127 3.64 -20.96 -5.43
N LYS A 128 4.85 -21.52 -5.34
CA LYS A 128 5.95 -21.15 -6.23
C LYS A 128 5.94 -21.98 -7.51
N ARG A 129 6.29 -21.37 -8.63
CA ARG A 129 6.63 -22.10 -9.85
C ARG A 129 7.83 -23.00 -9.57
N GLY A 130 7.66 -24.31 -9.73
CA GLY A 130 8.68 -25.31 -9.39
C GLY A 130 8.47 -25.98 -8.03
N GLY A 131 7.35 -25.74 -7.37
CA GLY A 131 6.93 -26.41 -6.14
C GLY A 131 7.31 -25.66 -4.86
N GLY A 132 6.54 -25.93 -3.80
CA GLY A 132 6.69 -25.30 -2.49
C GLY A 132 5.74 -24.11 -2.30
N VAL A 133 5.64 -23.70 -1.03
CA VAL A 133 4.81 -22.58 -0.59
C VAL A 133 5.69 -21.52 0.04
N GLU A 134 5.39 -20.26 -0.24
CA GLU A 134 6.01 -19.11 0.39
C GLU A 134 4.98 -18.38 1.24
N SER A 135 5.32 -18.14 2.50
CA SER A 135 4.54 -17.30 3.40
C SER A 135 5.05 -15.86 3.34
N ARG A 136 4.18 -14.93 2.97
CA ARG A 136 4.49 -13.50 2.90
C ARG A 136 3.68 -12.74 3.92
N PRO A 137 4.31 -11.99 4.84
CA PRO A 137 3.60 -11.04 5.69
C PRO A 137 2.94 -9.97 4.83
N VAL A 138 1.76 -9.54 5.22
CA VAL A 138 1.04 -8.40 4.61
C VAL A 138 0.96 -7.31 5.65
N VAL A 139 1.33 -6.12 5.25
CA VAL A 139 1.31 -4.91 6.07
C VAL A 139 0.52 -3.81 5.39
N GLU A 140 0.05 -2.84 6.13
CA GLU A 140 -0.55 -1.63 5.57
C GLU A 140 0.54 -0.60 5.24
N MET A 141 0.45 0.02 4.07
CA MET A 141 1.40 1.02 3.60
C MET A 141 0.70 2.18 2.90
N GLU A 142 1.19 3.37 3.18
CA GLU A 142 0.83 4.59 2.46
C GLU A 142 1.84 4.81 1.33
N LEU A 143 1.34 4.91 0.11
CA LEU A 143 2.13 5.15 -1.09
C LEU A 143 1.62 6.41 -1.78
N CYS A 144 2.54 7.15 -2.38
CA CYS A 144 2.17 8.19 -3.33
C CYS A 144 2.62 7.76 -4.73
N ILE A 145 1.66 7.55 -5.63
CA ILE A 145 1.87 7.07 -7.00
C ILE A 145 1.58 8.23 -7.95
N ALA A 146 2.63 8.74 -8.58
CA ALA A 146 2.46 9.83 -9.56
C ALA A 146 1.69 11.06 -9.00
N GLY A 147 1.85 11.34 -7.70
CA GLY A 147 1.16 12.45 -7.01
C GLY A 147 -0.19 12.09 -6.40
N ILE A 148 -0.62 10.83 -6.50
CA ILE A 148 -1.87 10.33 -5.92
C ILE A 148 -1.54 9.52 -4.68
N GLU A 149 -2.04 9.95 -3.52
CA GLU A 149 -1.90 9.24 -2.26
C GLU A 149 -2.89 8.09 -2.20
N VAL A 150 -2.39 6.90 -1.87
CA VAL A 150 -3.18 5.67 -1.69
C VAL A 150 -2.68 4.92 -0.47
N GLU A 151 -3.58 4.27 0.23
CA GLU A 151 -3.27 3.40 1.35
C GLU A 151 -3.82 2.00 1.08
N GLY A 152 -3.10 0.98 1.50
CA GLY A 152 -3.61 -0.38 1.35
C GLY A 152 -2.61 -1.45 1.72
N GLU A 153 -3.06 -2.67 1.54
CA GLU A 153 -2.32 -3.88 1.87
C GLU A 153 -1.19 -4.17 0.87
N VAL A 154 0.00 -4.38 1.41
CA VAL A 154 1.19 -4.72 0.62
C VAL A 154 1.84 -5.98 1.18
N SER A 155 2.00 -7.00 0.35
CA SER A 155 2.74 -8.20 0.72
C SER A 155 4.24 -7.98 0.62
N LEU A 156 4.98 -8.39 1.66
CA LEU A 156 6.43 -8.35 1.69
C LEU A 156 6.97 -9.59 0.99
N ALA A 157 7.63 -9.42 -0.15
CA ALA A 157 8.06 -10.50 -1.01
C ALA A 157 9.52 -10.39 -1.42
N ASP A 158 10.16 -11.51 -1.69
CA ASP A 158 11.41 -11.50 -2.45
C ASP A 158 11.10 -11.31 -3.94
N ARG A 159 11.42 -10.12 -4.46
CA ARG A 159 11.21 -9.77 -5.85
C ARG A 159 12.52 -9.58 -6.62
N THR A 160 13.62 -10.16 -6.15
CA THR A 160 14.94 -10.05 -6.80
C THR A 160 14.97 -10.56 -8.23
N THR A 161 14.07 -11.49 -8.58
CA THR A 161 13.94 -12.03 -9.95
C THR A 161 12.96 -11.24 -10.83
N PHE A 162 12.31 -10.21 -10.30
CA PHE A 162 11.39 -9.35 -11.02
C PHE A 162 12.08 -8.05 -11.46
N ASN A 163 11.58 -7.45 -12.52
CA ASN A 163 12.18 -6.22 -13.07
C ASN A 163 11.93 -4.99 -12.19
N TYR A 164 10.86 -5.01 -11.38
CA TYR A 164 10.44 -3.85 -10.60
C TYR A 164 10.24 -4.22 -9.12
N PRO A 165 10.77 -3.41 -8.19
CA PRO A 165 10.68 -3.69 -6.76
C PRO A 165 9.27 -3.58 -6.20
N LEU A 166 8.40 -2.78 -6.83
CA LEU A 166 7.03 -2.56 -6.38
C LEU A 166 6.03 -2.96 -7.46
N LEU A 167 4.97 -3.64 -7.06
CA LEU A 167 3.81 -3.95 -7.86
C LEU A 167 2.58 -3.38 -7.17
N ILE A 168 1.79 -2.62 -7.90
CA ILE A 168 0.53 -2.04 -7.43
C ILE A 168 -0.62 -2.85 -8.00
N GLY A 169 -1.39 -3.47 -7.12
CA GLY A 169 -2.57 -4.27 -7.46
C GLY A 169 -3.85 -3.44 -7.58
N ARG A 170 -4.93 -4.12 -8.01
CA ARG A 170 -6.23 -3.48 -8.24
C ARG A 170 -6.79 -2.76 -7.03
N ASP A 171 -6.59 -3.29 -5.82
CA ASP A 171 -7.14 -2.70 -4.60
C ASP A 171 -6.61 -1.26 -4.41
N MET A 172 -5.30 -1.02 -4.59
CA MET A 172 -4.73 0.33 -4.55
C MET A 172 -5.03 1.17 -5.80
N LEU A 173 -5.14 0.54 -6.99
CA LEU A 173 -5.55 1.24 -8.20
C LEU A 173 -6.99 1.77 -8.08
N GLU A 174 -7.88 0.99 -7.47
CA GLU A 174 -9.26 1.37 -7.17
C GLU A 174 -9.31 2.50 -6.14
N GLU A 175 -8.53 2.40 -5.04
CA GLU A 175 -8.42 3.43 -4.01
C GLU A 175 -8.00 4.78 -4.59
N GLY A 176 -7.00 4.81 -5.48
CA GLY A 176 -6.53 6.01 -6.16
C GLY A 176 -7.34 6.42 -7.39
N ASN A 177 -8.44 5.72 -7.71
CA ASN A 177 -9.21 5.93 -8.95
C ASN A 177 -8.33 5.95 -10.21
N ILE A 178 -7.37 4.99 -10.29
CA ILE A 178 -6.32 4.93 -11.31
C ILE A 178 -6.69 3.93 -12.41
N ALA A 179 -6.72 4.41 -13.65
CA ALA A 179 -6.79 3.59 -14.86
C ALA A 179 -5.39 3.45 -15.49
N VAL A 180 -5.03 2.25 -15.93
CA VAL A 180 -3.71 1.95 -16.49
C VAL A 180 -3.74 2.01 -18.01
N ASN A 181 -2.86 2.85 -18.58
CA ASN A 181 -2.58 2.88 -20.00
C ASN A 181 -1.36 1.98 -20.32
N PRO A 182 -1.53 0.86 -21.06
CA PRO A 182 -0.44 -0.07 -21.34
C PRO A 182 0.60 0.46 -22.35
N ASP A 183 0.29 1.54 -23.08
CA ASP A 183 1.18 2.11 -24.08
C ASP A 183 2.13 3.20 -23.54
N SER A 184 2.03 3.50 -22.24
CA SER A 184 2.78 4.61 -21.63
C SER A 184 3.44 4.17 -20.34
N ASP A 185 4.59 4.77 -20.05
CA ASP A 185 5.30 4.66 -18.80
C ASP A 185 5.74 6.04 -18.31
N TYR A 186 5.95 6.19 -17.00
CA TYR A 186 6.38 7.42 -16.34
C TYR A 186 5.64 8.68 -16.82
N THR A 187 4.30 8.60 -16.83
CA THR A 187 3.45 9.64 -17.44
C THR A 187 3.25 10.85 -16.54
N ALA A 188 3.50 10.71 -15.26
CA ALA A 188 3.32 11.76 -14.29
C ALA A 188 4.65 12.16 -13.62
N PRO A 189 4.74 13.41 -13.11
CA PRO A 189 5.90 13.84 -12.35
C PRO A 189 6.05 12.99 -11.09
N SER A 190 7.30 12.60 -10.78
CA SER A 190 7.66 11.77 -9.61
C SER A 190 7.55 12.51 -8.26
N LYS A 191 6.72 13.53 -8.18
CA LYS A 191 6.56 14.35 -6.97
C LYS A 191 5.27 14.00 -6.26
N CYS A 192 5.43 13.69 -5.01
CA CYS A 192 4.40 13.65 -4.00
C CYS A 192 4.50 14.81 -3.03
#